data_6d38b7c826bb595af7206aa36cc374bb
#
_entry.id   6d38b7c826bb595af7206aa36cc374bb
#
_cell.length_a   1.000
_cell.length_b   1.000
_cell.length_c   1.000
_cell.angle_alpha   90.00
_cell.angle_beta   90.00
_cell.angle_gamma   90.00
#
_symmetry.space_group_name_H-M   'P 1'
#
loop_
_entity.id
_entity.type
_entity.pdbx_description
1 polymer ?
#
loop_
_entity_poly.entity_id
_entity_poly.type
_entity_poly.pdbx_seq_one_letter_code
_entity_poly.pdbx_strand_id
1 'polypeptide(L)'
;GTLLQDQSFSLTCRETIPSQANHTAQRGTPILFGVGLVESIPDSVLLARANNQPSTLAGRAHIVQPIEDPMGPMRVGRFGWKGGISTVDSFSLDAGLNEMGLTSQFLPFENAPNGDLALLAMCDTVADPEDAPDAAGFTRTDRFTHYQRLLAAPAQTPRSGMTGELVFGAVGCADCHVPSYTTGQVAEASLSGQHIQPYTDFLLHDVGSLGDGIVDGAATETEMMTRPLWGLAQRSAYLHDGRAVGQTFEGNVELAIAEHGGTAQPSAAAYQALSQADKDLMLAFMASLGRTEFDWDTNNSIDEFDWFFLLPLMTGPEPSVPVTPDDVGAIGDLDQDGDFDLVEFGSLQRVWTGQ
;
A
#
# COMPACT_ATOMS: atom_id res chain seq x y z
N GLY A 1 -21.50 0.94 5.59
CA GLY A 1 -21.23 0.34 6.90
C GLY A 1 -20.36 1.23 7.72
N THR A 2 -20.39 1.06 9.01
CA THR A 2 -19.53 1.76 9.97
C THR A 2 -18.52 0.78 10.54
N LEU A 3 -17.39 1.28 11.04
CA LEU A 3 -16.45 0.50 11.82
C LEU A 3 -17.16 0.06 13.12
N LEU A 4 -17.06 -1.22 13.47
CA LEU A 4 -17.59 -1.74 14.74
C LEU A 4 -16.52 -1.55 15.82
N GLN A 5 -16.86 -0.81 16.87
CA GLN A 5 -15.98 -0.56 18.02
C GLN A 5 -16.23 -1.61 19.11
N ASP A 6 -15.67 -2.80 18.91
CA ASP A 6 -15.85 -3.94 19.80
C ASP A 6 -14.94 -3.88 21.05
N GLN A 7 -14.04 -2.89 21.13
CA GLN A 7 -13.23 -2.60 22.30
C GLN A 7 -13.61 -1.23 22.87
N SER A 8 -13.64 -1.12 24.19
CA SER A 8 -13.96 0.12 24.88
C SER A 8 -13.37 0.10 26.29
N PHE A 9 -13.13 1.27 26.88
CA PHE A 9 -12.66 1.40 28.26
C PHE A 9 -13.70 0.85 29.27
N SER A 10 -14.96 0.74 28.89
CA SER A 10 -16.05 0.14 29.67
C SER A 10 -16.80 -0.89 28.86
N LEU A 11 -17.02 -2.07 29.43
CA LEU A 11 -17.82 -3.12 28.76
C LEU A 11 -19.23 -2.66 28.38
N THR A 12 -19.79 -1.69 29.10
CA THR A 12 -21.11 -1.12 28.81
C THR A 12 -21.11 -0.26 27.55
N CYS A 13 -19.96 0.37 27.23
CA CYS A 13 -19.80 1.28 26.08
C CYS A 13 -19.35 0.55 24.81
N ARG A 14 -19.15 -0.75 24.88
CA ARG A 14 -18.70 -1.58 23.80
C ARG A 14 -19.83 -1.80 22.78
N GLU A 15 -19.51 -1.69 21.49
CA GLU A 15 -20.44 -2.06 20.45
C GLU A 15 -20.57 -3.58 20.27
N THR A 16 -21.70 -3.99 19.78
CA THR A 16 -21.98 -5.37 19.38
C THR A 16 -22.55 -5.38 17.97
N ILE A 17 -22.33 -6.46 17.24
CA ILE A 17 -22.92 -6.60 15.89
C ILE A 17 -24.44 -6.53 16.02
N PRO A 18 -25.10 -5.50 15.42
CA PRO A 18 -26.54 -5.37 15.48
C PRO A 18 -27.23 -6.57 14.79
N SER A 19 -28.34 -7.03 15.34
CA SER A 19 -29.09 -8.14 14.73
C SER A 19 -29.63 -7.81 13.32
N GLN A 20 -29.67 -6.55 12.96
CA GLN A 20 -30.08 -6.05 11.63
C GLN A 20 -28.92 -6.05 10.62
N ALA A 21 -27.67 -6.25 11.07
CA ALA A 21 -26.55 -6.34 10.17
C ALA A 21 -26.69 -7.55 9.27
N ASN A 22 -26.77 -7.32 7.98
CA ASN A 22 -26.90 -8.35 6.97
C ASN A 22 -25.54 -8.87 6.47
N HIS A 23 -24.48 -8.12 6.77
CA HIS A 23 -23.11 -8.47 6.42
C HIS A 23 -22.11 -7.85 7.39
N THR A 24 -21.00 -8.56 7.61
CA THR A 24 -19.83 -8.07 8.34
C THR A 24 -18.58 -8.50 7.61
N ALA A 25 -17.58 -7.62 7.57
CA ALA A 25 -16.29 -7.92 6.95
C ALA A 25 -15.16 -7.55 7.90
N GLN A 26 -14.07 -8.29 7.81
CA GLN A 26 -12.81 -7.93 8.46
C GLN A 26 -11.90 -7.26 7.45
N ARG A 27 -11.19 -6.22 7.89
CA ARG A 27 -10.19 -5.52 7.10
C ARG A 27 -8.92 -5.33 7.92
N GLY A 28 -7.79 -5.79 7.40
CA GLY A 28 -6.49 -5.49 7.98
C GLY A 28 -6.14 -4.02 7.83
N THR A 29 -5.32 -3.49 8.73
CA THR A 29 -4.85 -2.10 8.64
C THR A 29 -3.98 -1.89 7.40
N PRO A 30 -4.26 -0.90 6.55
CA PRO A 30 -3.41 -0.55 5.43
C PRO A 30 -2.04 -0.05 5.89
N ILE A 31 -1.02 -0.27 5.06
CA ILE A 31 0.33 0.26 5.31
C ILE A 31 0.32 1.79 5.24
N LEU A 32 1.00 2.43 6.21
CA LEU A 32 1.14 3.89 6.28
C LEU A 32 2.45 4.41 5.66
N PHE A 33 3.41 3.53 5.38
CA PHE A 33 4.69 3.92 4.79
C PHE A 33 4.51 4.43 3.36
N GLY A 34 5.02 5.64 3.09
CA GLY A 34 4.94 6.27 1.77
C GLY A 34 3.60 6.93 1.42
N VAL A 35 2.65 7.06 2.36
CA VAL A 35 1.34 7.67 2.08
C VAL A 35 1.44 9.12 1.58
N GLY A 36 2.43 9.90 2.02
CA GLY A 36 2.66 11.25 1.50
C GLY A 36 3.12 11.26 0.05
N LEU A 37 3.91 10.28 -0.38
CA LEU A 37 4.27 10.12 -1.79
C LEU A 37 3.04 9.73 -2.63
N VAL A 38 2.20 8.83 -2.11
CA VAL A 38 0.92 8.45 -2.76
C VAL A 38 -0.01 9.66 -2.87
N GLU A 39 -0.17 10.44 -1.80
CA GLU A 39 -0.97 11.68 -1.81
C GLU A 39 -0.48 12.67 -2.88
N SER A 40 0.83 12.71 -3.10
CA SER A 40 1.48 13.63 -4.03
C SER A 40 1.36 13.21 -5.52
N ILE A 41 0.81 12.05 -5.84
CA ILE A 41 0.47 11.69 -7.22
C ILE A 41 -0.68 12.60 -7.69
N PRO A 42 -0.56 13.34 -8.82
CA PRO A 42 -1.65 14.19 -9.30
C PRO A 42 -2.92 13.39 -9.63
N ASP A 43 -4.08 13.88 -9.24
CA ASP A 43 -5.38 13.27 -9.57
C ASP A 43 -5.55 13.06 -11.06
N SER A 44 -5.05 14.01 -11.88
CA SER A 44 -5.10 13.92 -13.35
C SER A 44 -4.37 12.67 -13.90
N VAL A 45 -3.33 12.20 -13.22
CA VAL A 45 -2.58 10.99 -13.62
C VAL A 45 -3.44 9.76 -13.39
N LEU A 46 -4.08 9.65 -12.22
CA LEU A 46 -4.97 8.54 -11.89
C LEU A 46 -6.24 8.53 -12.75
N LEU A 47 -6.81 9.72 -13.03
CA LEU A 47 -7.93 9.85 -13.95
C LEU A 47 -7.56 9.48 -15.40
N ALA A 48 -6.36 9.89 -15.85
CA ALA A 48 -5.86 9.49 -17.17
C ALA A 48 -5.67 7.97 -17.23
N ARG A 49 -5.20 7.34 -16.17
CA ARG A 49 -5.08 5.87 -16.08
C ARG A 49 -6.45 5.20 -16.22
N ALA A 50 -7.45 5.65 -15.46
CA ALA A 50 -8.82 5.12 -15.54
C ALA A 50 -9.40 5.22 -16.96
N ASN A 51 -9.14 6.35 -17.67
CA ASN A 51 -9.68 6.60 -19.00
C ASN A 51 -8.94 5.89 -20.14
N ASN A 52 -7.69 5.49 -19.94
CA ASN A 52 -6.82 4.94 -21.00
C ASN A 52 -6.55 3.43 -20.86
N GLN A 53 -7.16 2.76 -19.89
CA GLN A 53 -7.02 1.32 -19.72
C GLN A 53 -7.89 0.54 -20.73
N PRO A 54 -7.57 -0.74 -21.02
CA PRO A 54 -8.46 -1.60 -21.78
C PRO A 54 -9.85 -1.71 -21.12
N SER A 55 -10.90 -1.70 -21.92
CA SER A 55 -12.29 -1.78 -21.40
C SER A 55 -12.58 -3.06 -20.62
N THR A 56 -11.78 -4.11 -20.81
CA THR A 56 -11.88 -5.38 -20.08
C THR A 56 -11.47 -5.25 -18.61
N LEU A 57 -10.65 -4.25 -18.28
CA LEU A 57 -10.26 -4.00 -16.89
C LEU A 57 -11.30 -3.22 -16.09
N ALA A 58 -12.05 -2.35 -16.76
CA ALA A 58 -13.16 -1.54 -16.20
C ALA A 58 -12.83 -0.85 -14.87
N GLY A 59 -11.55 -0.59 -14.60
CA GLY A 59 -11.10 0.09 -13.39
C GLY A 59 -11.58 1.54 -13.39
N ARG A 60 -12.02 2.04 -12.24
CA ARG A 60 -12.52 3.40 -12.13
C ARG A 60 -11.97 4.13 -10.90
N ALA A 61 -11.77 5.42 -11.02
CA ALA A 61 -11.40 6.26 -9.90
C ALA A 61 -12.58 6.42 -8.93
N HIS A 62 -12.35 6.26 -7.65
CA HIS A 62 -13.31 6.64 -6.61
C HIS A 62 -13.15 8.14 -6.35
N ILE A 63 -14.18 8.93 -6.62
CA ILE A 63 -14.16 10.39 -6.45
C ILE A 63 -14.84 10.72 -5.13
N VAL A 64 -14.08 11.35 -4.22
CA VAL A 64 -14.50 11.58 -2.83
C VAL A 64 -14.25 13.03 -2.42
N GLN A 65 -15.02 13.47 -1.43
CA GLN A 65 -14.84 14.79 -0.81
C GLN A 65 -13.83 14.70 0.34
N PRO A 66 -12.75 15.50 0.36
CA PRO A 66 -11.90 15.60 1.53
C PRO A 66 -12.66 16.08 2.77
N ILE A 67 -12.40 15.47 3.92
CA ILE A 67 -13.08 15.80 5.20
C ILE A 67 -12.69 17.21 5.64
N GLU A 68 -11.42 17.57 5.51
CA GLU A 68 -10.88 18.88 5.89
C GLU A 68 -11.27 20.00 4.94
N ASP A 69 -11.78 19.70 3.75
CA ASP A 69 -12.22 20.67 2.76
C ASP A 69 -13.60 20.33 2.17
N PRO A 70 -14.68 20.38 2.99
CA PRO A 70 -16.00 19.89 2.60
C PRO A 70 -16.68 20.74 1.50
N MET A 71 -16.14 21.93 1.21
CA MET A 71 -16.65 22.85 0.18
C MET A 71 -15.68 22.97 -1.00
N GLY A 72 -14.54 22.34 -0.93
CA GLY A 72 -13.51 22.32 -1.97
C GLY A 72 -13.80 21.32 -3.09
N PRO A 73 -12.85 21.14 -4.00
CA PRO A 73 -13.00 20.18 -5.09
C PRO A 73 -12.97 18.75 -4.58
N MET A 74 -13.80 17.90 -5.17
CA MET A 74 -13.69 16.45 -4.99
C MET A 74 -12.36 15.96 -5.57
N ARG A 75 -11.79 14.92 -4.96
CA ARG A 75 -10.49 14.37 -5.31
C ARG A 75 -10.57 12.86 -5.58
N VAL A 76 -9.53 12.32 -6.23
CA VAL A 76 -9.40 10.88 -6.42
C VAL A 76 -9.01 10.25 -5.09
N GLY A 77 -9.85 9.35 -4.58
CA GLY A 77 -9.58 8.55 -3.41
C GLY A 77 -8.48 7.52 -3.68
N ARG A 78 -7.59 7.33 -2.70
CA ARG A 78 -6.39 6.50 -2.81
C ARG A 78 -5.99 5.82 -1.51
N PHE A 79 -6.71 6.08 -0.44
CA PHE A 79 -6.50 5.48 0.87
C PHE A 79 -7.72 4.66 1.29
N GLY A 80 -7.49 3.70 2.22
CA GLY A 80 -8.47 2.69 2.57
C GLY A 80 -8.57 1.57 1.52
N TRP A 81 -9.33 0.53 1.80
CA TRP A 81 -9.44 -0.64 0.93
C TRP A 81 -10.29 -0.40 -0.32
N LYS A 82 -11.16 0.61 -0.28
CA LYS A 82 -12.03 0.99 -1.40
C LYS A 82 -11.76 2.42 -1.92
N GLY A 83 -10.61 3.01 -1.56
CA GLY A 83 -10.29 4.36 -2.00
C GLY A 83 -11.28 5.41 -1.51
N GLY A 84 -11.89 5.23 -0.35
CA GLY A 84 -12.87 6.14 0.22
C GLY A 84 -12.28 7.45 0.76
N ILE A 85 -10.96 7.59 0.80
CA ILE A 85 -10.24 8.73 1.35
C ILE A 85 -9.19 9.22 0.36
N SER A 86 -9.06 10.54 0.19
CA SER A 86 -8.21 11.14 -0.84
C SER A 86 -6.93 11.79 -0.31
N THR A 87 -6.90 12.20 0.96
CA THR A 87 -5.80 12.93 1.59
C THR A 87 -5.33 12.24 2.86
N VAL A 88 -4.09 12.47 3.27
CA VAL A 88 -3.57 11.96 4.55
C VAL A 88 -4.25 12.67 5.72
N ASP A 89 -4.68 13.91 5.54
CA ASP A 89 -5.41 14.67 6.55
C ASP A 89 -6.79 14.06 6.81
N SER A 90 -7.59 13.86 5.74
CA SER A 90 -8.87 13.12 5.85
C SER A 90 -8.69 11.74 6.48
N PHE A 91 -7.58 11.03 6.15
CA PHE A 91 -7.29 9.72 6.73
C PHE A 91 -7.03 9.81 8.24
N SER A 92 -6.27 10.83 8.67
CA SER A 92 -6.00 11.07 10.10
C SER A 92 -7.25 11.48 10.87
N LEU A 93 -8.13 12.28 10.26
CA LEU A 93 -9.41 12.69 10.85
C LEU A 93 -10.38 11.49 10.99
N ASP A 94 -10.50 10.69 9.93
CA ASP A 94 -11.36 9.51 9.92
C ASP A 94 -10.90 8.46 10.95
N ALA A 95 -9.62 8.13 10.96
CA ALA A 95 -9.06 7.19 11.92
C ALA A 95 -9.11 7.74 13.36
N GLY A 96 -8.89 9.05 13.54
CA GLY A 96 -9.03 9.72 14.84
C GLY A 96 -10.41 9.48 15.44
N LEU A 97 -11.47 9.74 14.69
CA LEU A 97 -12.84 9.55 15.15
C LEU A 97 -13.20 8.05 15.28
N ASN A 98 -12.98 7.28 14.21
CA ASN A 98 -13.54 5.91 14.11
C ASN A 98 -12.75 4.86 14.89
N GLU A 99 -11.43 5.07 15.10
CA GLU A 99 -10.56 4.09 15.77
C GLU A 99 -10.16 4.52 17.17
N MET A 100 -10.13 5.83 17.43
CA MET A 100 -9.66 6.39 18.70
C MET A 100 -10.74 7.13 19.50
N GLY A 101 -11.90 7.41 18.90
CA GLY A 101 -12.95 8.23 19.50
C GLY A 101 -12.50 9.69 19.72
N LEU A 102 -11.66 10.22 18.84
CA LEU A 102 -11.12 11.57 18.92
C LEU A 102 -11.89 12.50 17.99
N THR A 103 -12.76 13.31 18.52
CA THR A 103 -13.50 14.34 17.78
C THR A 103 -12.60 15.52 17.39
N SER A 104 -12.92 16.15 16.26
CA SER A 104 -12.18 17.29 15.71
C SER A 104 -13.12 18.39 15.22
N GLN A 105 -12.59 19.54 14.85
CA GLN A 105 -13.40 20.63 14.28
C GLN A 105 -14.13 20.22 12.98
N PHE A 106 -13.61 19.24 12.23
CA PHE A 106 -14.21 18.74 11.00
C PHE A 106 -15.18 17.56 11.23
N LEU A 107 -14.96 16.81 12.29
CA LEU A 107 -15.80 15.70 12.76
C LEU A 107 -16.11 15.91 14.25
N PRO A 108 -17.04 16.85 14.56
CA PRO A 108 -17.23 17.32 15.94
C PRO A 108 -18.15 16.45 16.80
N PHE A 109 -18.63 15.33 16.30
CA PHE A 109 -19.58 14.46 16.98
C PHE A 109 -19.05 13.05 17.12
N GLU A 110 -19.12 12.53 18.34
CA GLU A 110 -18.81 11.14 18.67
C GLU A 110 -19.70 10.13 17.93
N ASN A 111 -19.13 8.97 17.68
CA ASN A 111 -19.88 7.81 17.23
C ASN A 111 -20.64 7.20 18.43
N ALA A 112 -21.97 7.20 18.40
CA ALA A 112 -22.76 6.61 19.46
C ALA A 112 -22.67 5.07 19.40
N PRO A 113 -22.35 4.38 20.52
CA PRO A 113 -22.31 2.92 20.56
C PRO A 113 -23.62 2.29 20.06
N ASN A 114 -23.55 1.54 18.98
CA ASN A 114 -24.73 0.97 18.27
C ASN A 114 -25.81 2.02 17.94
N GLY A 115 -25.48 3.32 17.84
CA GLY A 115 -26.42 4.42 17.61
C GLY A 115 -27.22 4.87 18.83
N ASP A 116 -26.87 4.42 20.02
CA ASP A 116 -27.55 4.79 21.27
C ASP A 116 -26.94 6.08 21.88
N LEU A 117 -27.62 7.21 21.63
CA LEU A 117 -27.21 8.53 22.15
C LEU A 117 -27.29 8.65 23.68
N ALA A 118 -28.17 7.90 24.34
CA ALA A 118 -28.27 7.91 25.79
C ALA A 118 -27.08 7.15 26.41
N LEU A 119 -26.67 6.07 25.77
CA LEU A 119 -25.47 5.35 26.14
C LEU A 119 -24.21 6.20 25.87
N LEU A 120 -24.13 6.89 24.71
CA LEU A 120 -23.05 7.81 24.41
C LEU A 120 -22.86 8.84 25.53
N ALA A 121 -23.93 9.51 25.95
CA ALA A 121 -23.87 10.51 27.02
C ALA A 121 -23.40 9.98 28.39
N MET A 122 -23.40 8.65 28.57
CA MET A 122 -22.82 7.99 29.74
C MET A 122 -21.37 7.58 29.54
N CYS A 123 -20.99 7.29 28.31
CA CYS A 123 -19.66 6.77 27.95
C CYS A 123 -18.69 7.90 27.65
N ASP A 124 -19.12 8.92 26.96
CA ASP A 124 -18.34 10.10 26.70
C ASP A 124 -18.64 11.19 27.74
N THR A 125 -17.58 11.62 28.45
CA THR A 125 -17.65 12.65 29.46
C THR A 125 -16.71 13.83 29.19
N VAL A 126 -16.06 13.78 28.04
CA VAL A 126 -15.14 14.82 27.56
C VAL A 126 -15.89 15.77 26.63
N ALA A 127 -15.52 17.02 26.64
CA ALA A 127 -16.20 18.02 25.81
C ALA A 127 -15.64 18.00 24.37
N ASP A 128 -16.54 17.98 23.41
CA ASP A 128 -16.22 18.03 21.97
C ASP A 128 -16.00 19.45 21.44
N PRO A 129 -15.12 19.63 20.45
CA PRO A 129 -14.15 18.65 19.97
C PRO A 129 -12.93 18.56 20.90
N GLU A 130 -12.42 17.35 21.10
CA GLU A 130 -11.27 17.11 21.98
C GLU A 130 -9.95 17.52 21.31
N ASP A 131 -9.89 17.46 19.97
CA ASP A 131 -8.72 17.86 19.21
C ASP A 131 -8.68 19.38 18.97
N ALA A 132 -8.44 20.11 20.06
CA ALA A 132 -8.29 21.56 20.03
C ALA A 132 -6.85 21.97 19.66
N PRO A 133 -6.67 23.11 18.95
CA PRO A 133 -5.35 23.64 18.65
C PRO A 133 -4.54 23.96 19.91
N ASP A 134 -3.25 23.64 19.89
CA ASP A 134 -2.30 24.03 20.91
C ASP A 134 -1.91 25.53 20.81
N ALA A 135 -1.00 25.98 21.67
CA ALA A 135 -0.53 27.37 21.67
C ALA A 135 0.18 27.79 20.36
N ALA A 136 0.63 26.85 19.55
CA ALA A 136 1.22 27.10 18.23
C ALA A 136 0.19 27.04 17.11
N GLY A 137 -1.07 26.73 17.42
CA GLY A 137 -2.18 26.65 16.46
C GLY A 137 -2.31 25.29 15.78
N PHE A 138 -1.62 24.25 16.23
CA PHE A 138 -1.68 22.91 15.66
C PHE A 138 -2.52 21.97 16.52
N THR A 139 -3.39 21.20 15.86
CA THR A 139 -4.11 20.10 16.47
C THR A 139 -3.24 18.82 16.54
N ARG A 140 -3.71 17.80 17.28
CA ARG A 140 -3.05 16.47 17.25
C ARG A 140 -3.15 15.85 15.86
N THR A 141 -4.30 16.02 15.19
CA THR A 141 -4.50 15.55 13.83
C THR A 141 -3.51 16.18 12.85
N ASP A 142 -3.24 17.49 12.94
CA ASP A 142 -2.19 18.14 12.13
C ASP A 142 -0.83 17.48 12.31
N ARG A 143 -0.48 17.12 13.54
CA ARG A 143 0.79 16.47 13.86
C ARG A 143 0.85 15.03 13.37
N PHE A 144 -0.24 14.28 13.47
CA PHE A 144 -0.35 12.91 12.91
C PHE A 144 -0.25 12.95 11.40
N THR A 145 -0.96 13.85 10.75
CA THR A 145 -0.91 14.06 9.30
C THR A 145 0.51 14.38 8.83
N HIS A 146 1.17 15.32 9.49
CA HIS A 146 2.55 15.68 9.18
C HIS A 146 3.51 14.48 9.34
N TYR A 147 3.39 13.74 10.44
CA TYR A 147 4.18 12.55 10.68
C TYR A 147 3.95 11.49 9.61
N GLN A 148 2.70 11.16 9.31
CA GLN A 148 2.35 10.14 8.31
C GLN A 148 2.82 10.52 6.90
N ARG A 149 2.69 11.80 6.51
CA ARG A 149 3.17 12.27 5.20
C ARG A 149 4.67 12.06 5.01
N LEU A 150 5.44 12.17 6.08
CA LEU A 150 6.90 12.06 6.02
C LEU A 150 7.43 10.66 6.36
N LEU A 151 6.57 9.69 6.63
CA LEU A 151 6.99 8.30 6.71
C LEU A 151 7.51 7.84 5.36
N ALA A 152 8.76 7.39 5.33
CA ALA A 152 9.38 6.89 4.11
C ALA A 152 8.58 5.74 3.50
N ALA A 153 8.59 5.65 2.18
CA ALA A 153 8.08 4.45 1.50
C ALA A 153 8.97 3.24 1.85
N PRO A 154 8.44 2.01 1.74
CA PRO A 154 9.28 0.82 1.73
C PRO A 154 10.35 0.93 0.66
N ALA A 155 11.45 0.22 0.83
CA ALA A 155 12.49 0.15 -0.19
C ALA A 155 11.87 -0.21 -1.55
N GLN A 156 12.29 0.49 -2.61
CA GLN A 156 11.68 0.37 -3.93
C GLN A 156 12.59 -0.45 -4.85
N THR A 157 12.91 -1.63 -4.41
CA THR A 157 13.59 -2.65 -5.20
C THR A 157 12.56 -3.61 -5.82
N PRO A 158 12.82 -4.16 -7.01
CA PRO A 158 13.95 -3.87 -7.89
C PRO A 158 13.80 -2.50 -8.54
N ARG A 159 14.90 -1.96 -9.04
CA ARG A 159 14.85 -0.71 -9.81
C ARG A 159 14.24 -0.89 -11.19
N SER A 160 14.12 -2.05 -11.69
CA SER A 160 13.53 -2.59 -12.91
C SER A 160 14.49 -3.55 -13.61
N GLY A 161 13.94 -4.39 -14.49
CA GLY A 161 14.74 -5.23 -15.39
C GLY A 161 14.87 -6.69 -14.97
N MET A 162 14.29 -7.14 -13.88
CA MET A 162 14.22 -8.57 -13.57
C MET A 162 13.34 -9.29 -14.58
N THR A 163 13.74 -10.48 -15.00
CA THR A 163 12.92 -11.32 -15.91
C THR A 163 11.56 -11.65 -15.30
N GLY A 164 11.49 -11.81 -13.98
CA GLY A 164 10.22 -12.01 -13.29
C GLY A 164 9.25 -10.83 -13.39
N GLU A 165 9.73 -9.59 -13.52
CA GLU A 165 8.90 -8.42 -13.80
C GLU A 165 8.31 -8.49 -15.21
N LEU A 166 9.07 -8.97 -16.19
CA LEU A 166 8.55 -9.20 -17.55
C LEU A 166 7.46 -10.27 -17.55
N VAL A 167 7.63 -11.36 -16.78
CA VAL A 167 6.60 -12.40 -16.61
C VAL A 167 5.35 -11.81 -15.94
N PHE A 168 5.53 -11.01 -14.88
CA PHE A 168 4.44 -10.29 -14.19
C PHE A 168 3.63 -9.42 -15.15
N GLY A 169 4.31 -8.69 -16.03
CA GLY A 169 3.66 -7.93 -17.10
C GLY A 169 2.95 -8.83 -18.13
N ALA A 170 3.61 -9.90 -18.58
CA ALA A 170 3.09 -10.79 -19.62
C ALA A 170 1.80 -11.52 -19.20
N VAL A 171 1.63 -11.86 -17.92
CA VAL A 171 0.40 -12.47 -17.39
C VAL A 171 -0.69 -11.43 -17.07
N GLY A 172 -0.44 -10.14 -17.28
CA GLY A 172 -1.42 -9.07 -17.12
C GLY A 172 -1.52 -8.49 -15.68
N CYS A 173 -0.66 -8.88 -14.75
CA CYS A 173 -0.68 -8.32 -13.39
C CYS A 173 -0.38 -6.82 -13.39
N ALA A 174 0.55 -6.36 -14.25
CA ALA A 174 0.93 -4.96 -14.40
C ALA A 174 -0.21 -4.06 -14.95
N ASP A 175 -1.28 -4.65 -15.45
CA ASP A 175 -2.44 -3.90 -15.93
C ASP A 175 -3.19 -3.19 -14.80
N CYS A 176 -3.25 -3.78 -13.60
CA CYS A 176 -3.77 -3.18 -12.38
C CYS A 176 -2.61 -2.76 -11.44
N HIS A 177 -1.59 -3.59 -11.29
CA HIS A 177 -0.41 -3.27 -10.51
C HIS A 177 0.61 -2.49 -11.35
N VAL A 178 0.23 -1.26 -11.71
CA VAL A 178 1.05 -0.33 -12.53
C VAL A 178 2.37 -0.05 -11.81
N PRO A 179 3.52 -0.26 -12.46
CA PRO A 179 4.81 -0.22 -11.79
C PRO A 179 5.15 1.10 -11.10
N SER A 180 4.98 2.23 -11.80
CA SER A 180 5.56 3.48 -11.30
C SER A 180 4.74 4.74 -11.59
N TYR A 181 5.01 5.78 -10.79
CA TYR A 181 4.51 7.14 -10.96
C TYR A 181 5.61 8.16 -10.68
N THR A 182 5.40 9.37 -11.14
CA THR A 182 6.14 10.56 -10.69
C THR A 182 5.19 11.43 -9.89
N THR A 183 5.58 11.80 -8.68
CA THR A 183 4.80 12.71 -7.84
C THR A 183 4.73 14.10 -8.43
N GLY A 184 3.67 14.84 -8.13
CA GLY A 184 3.51 16.23 -8.54
C GLY A 184 4.45 17.18 -7.83
N GLN A 185 4.35 18.47 -8.19
CA GLN A 185 5.03 19.52 -7.44
C GLN A 185 4.19 19.85 -6.20
N VAL A 186 4.75 19.60 -5.02
CA VAL A 186 4.12 19.84 -3.71
C VAL A 186 5.04 20.67 -2.84
N ALA A 187 4.52 21.17 -1.71
CA ALA A 187 5.28 22.07 -0.83
C ALA A 187 6.49 21.39 -0.18
N GLU A 188 6.33 20.12 0.19
CA GLU A 188 7.39 19.31 0.79
C GLU A 188 8.36 18.83 -0.30
N ALA A 189 9.58 19.35 -0.27
CA ALA A 189 10.59 19.03 -1.29
C ALA A 189 10.91 17.54 -1.38
N SER A 190 10.86 16.82 -0.25
CA SER A 190 11.09 15.37 -0.19
C SER A 190 10.00 14.53 -0.87
N LEU A 191 8.82 15.12 -1.10
CA LEU A 191 7.69 14.46 -1.75
C LEU A 191 7.49 14.94 -3.20
N SER A 192 8.17 16.04 -3.60
CA SER A 192 7.97 16.73 -4.87
C SER A 192 8.82 16.14 -5.99
N GLY A 193 8.18 15.77 -7.11
CA GLY A 193 8.86 15.27 -8.30
C GLY A 193 9.59 13.93 -8.12
N GLN A 194 9.21 13.13 -7.14
CA GLN A 194 9.83 11.84 -6.84
C GLN A 194 9.35 10.77 -7.81
N HIS A 195 10.27 9.96 -8.33
CA HIS A 195 9.90 8.72 -9.01
C HIS A 195 9.64 7.64 -7.95
N ILE A 196 8.48 6.99 -8.01
CA ILE A 196 8.05 5.97 -7.05
C ILE A 196 7.52 4.73 -7.76
N GLN A 197 7.71 3.56 -7.16
CA GLN A 197 7.33 2.26 -7.71
C GLN A 197 6.34 1.52 -6.77
N PRO A 198 5.08 1.99 -6.65
CA PRO A 198 4.11 1.38 -5.74
C PRO A 198 3.48 0.10 -6.29
N TYR A 199 3.56 -0.18 -7.58
CA TYR A 199 2.89 -1.30 -8.25
C TYR A 199 1.39 -1.34 -7.95
N THR A 200 0.67 -0.30 -8.38
CA THR A 200 -0.78 -0.16 -8.23
C THR A 200 -1.31 0.91 -9.17
N ASP A 201 -2.55 0.83 -9.59
CA ASP A 201 -3.22 1.91 -10.34
C ASP A 201 -4.12 2.78 -9.46
N PHE A 202 -4.31 2.42 -8.17
CA PHE A 202 -5.21 3.10 -7.23
C PHE A 202 -6.66 3.18 -7.73
N LEU A 203 -7.09 2.28 -8.61
CA LEU A 203 -8.46 2.23 -9.12
C LEU A 203 -9.27 1.14 -8.42
N LEU A 204 -10.58 1.33 -8.41
CA LEU A 204 -11.54 0.30 -8.03
C LEU A 204 -11.72 -0.67 -9.18
N HIS A 205 -11.64 -1.97 -8.88
CA HIS A 205 -11.94 -3.06 -9.80
C HIS A 205 -12.94 -4.02 -9.15
N ASP A 206 -13.83 -4.58 -9.94
CA ASP A 206 -14.65 -5.70 -9.52
C ASP A 206 -13.75 -6.94 -9.40
N VAL A 207 -13.57 -7.41 -8.19
CA VAL A 207 -12.74 -8.58 -7.85
C VAL A 207 -13.60 -9.82 -7.51
N GLY A 208 -14.88 -9.76 -7.84
CA GLY A 208 -15.82 -10.87 -7.64
C GLY A 208 -15.92 -11.31 -6.18
N SER A 209 -15.67 -12.60 -5.91
CA SER A 209 -15.75 -13.18 -4.56
C SER A 209 -14.68 -12.67 -3.59
N LEU A 210 -13.64 -12.00 -4.07
CA LEU A 210 -12.65 -11.33 -3.23
C LEU A 210 -13.18 -10.01 -2.66
N GLY A 211 -14.27 -9.47 -3.17
CA GLY A 211 -14.95 -8.31 -2.58
C GLY A 211 -15.41 -8.59 -1.15
N ASP A 212 -15.42 -7.55 -0.32
CA ASP A 212 -15.72 -7.68 1.12
C ASP A 212 -17.23 -7.60 1.45
N GLY A 213 -18.10 -7.49 0.45
CA GLY A 213 -19.54 -7.40 0.63
C GLY A 213 -20.04 -6.07 1.21
N ILE A 214 -19.18 -5.08 1.38
CA ILE A 214 -19.51 -3.77 1.96
C ILE A 214 -19.54 -2.70 0.87
N VAL A 215 -20.62 -1.93 0.80
CA VAL A 215 -20.69 -0.69 0.03
C VAL A 215 -19.97 0.42 0.79
N ASP A 216 -19.10 1.18 0.11
CA ASP A 216 -18.36 2.29 0.69
C ASP A 216 -18.41 3.49 -0.29
N GLY A 217 -19.22 4.49 0.03
CA GLY A 217 -19.51 5.59 -0.88
C GLY A 217 -20.07 5.08 -2.22
N ALA A 218 -19.35 5.33 -3.31
CA ALA A 218 -19.71 4.84 -4.64
C ALA A 218 -19.12 3.44 -4.96
N ALA A 219 -18.28 2.88 -4.09
CA ALA A 219 -17.72 1.55 -4.30
C ALA A 219 -18.74 0.46 -3.92
N THR A 220 -18.92 -0.52 -4.80
CA THR A 220 -19.86 -1.62 -4.62
C THR A 220 -19.30 -2.72 -3.70
N GLU A 221 -20.12 -3.73 -3.39
CA GLU A 221 -19.74 -4.86 -2.54
C GLU A 221 -18.56 -5.66 -3.10
N THR A 222 -18.46 -5.77 -4.42
CA THR A 222 -17.44 -6.57 -5.10
C THR A 222 -16.21 -5.76 -5.53
N GLU A 223 -16.26 -4.44 -5.43
CA GLU A 223 -15.13 -3.60 -5.82
C GLU A 223 -14.14 -3.41 -4.69
N MET A 224 -12.85 -3.56 -5.04
CA MET A 224 -11.71 -3.24 -4.18
C MET A 224 -10.72 -2.38 -4.95
N MET A 225 -10.04 -1.48 -4.24
CA MET A 225 -8.95 -0.69 -4.84
C MET A 225 -7.68 -1.53 -4.94
N THR A 226 -7.01 -1.47 -6.09
CA THR A 226 -5.69 -2.09 -6.24
C THR A 226 -4.72 -1.54 -5.21
N ARG A 227 -4.16 -2.43 -4.40
CA ARG A 227 -3.24 -2.04 -3.32
C ARG A 227 -1.78 -1.98 -3.80
N PRO A 228 -0.98 -1.06 -3.26
CA PRO A 228 0.45 -1.05 -3.50
C PRO A 228 1.11 -2.38 -3.13
N LEU A 229 2.00 -2.86 -4.01
CA LEU A 229 2.82 -4.05 -3.73
C LEU A 229 4.18 -3.70 -3.10
N TRP A 230 4.59 -2.45 -3.05
CA TRP A 230 5.79 -2.09 -2.31
C TRP A 230 5.71 -2.57 -0.85
N GLY A 231 6.81 -3.05 -0.32
CA GLY A 231 6.83 -3.68 1.00
C GLY A 231 6.16 -5.06 1.05
N LEU A 232 5.88 -5.69 -0.10
CA LEU A 232 5.21 -7.00 -0.16
C LEU A 232 6.00 -8.07 0.62
N ALA A 233 7.33 -8.10 0.45
CA ALA A 233 8.19 -9.08 1.11
C ALA A 233 8.18 -8.98 2.65
N GLN A 234 7.79 -7.85 3.20
CA GLN A 234 7.78 -7.61 4.65
C GLN A 234 6.43 -7.91 5.30
N ARG A 235 5.45 -8.42 4.54
CA ARG A 235 4.12 -8.74 5.05
C ARG A 235 3.99 -10.22 5.35
N SER A 236 3.31 -10.55 6.44
CA SER A 236 3.00 -11.92 6.84
C SER A 236 1.65 -12.44 6.35
N ALA A 237 0.75 -11.56 5.92
CA ALA A 237 -0.57 -11.91 5.41
C ALA A 237 -0.99 -10.93 4.32
N TYR A 238 -1.70 -11.43 3.30
CA TYR A 238 -2.11 -10.65 2.14
C TYR A 238 -3.63 -10.62 2.01
N LEU A 239 -4.12 -9.75 1.10
CA LEU A 239 -5.51 -9.41 0.88
C LEU A 239 -6.09 -8.52 1.99
N HIS A 240 -7.30 -8.00 1.77
CA HIS A 240 -7.93 -7.02 2.66
C HIS A 240 -8.24 -7.58 4.06
N ASP A 241 -8.48 -8.87 4.16
CA ASP A 241 -8.84 -9.58 5.40
C ASP A 241 -7.75 -10.51 5.93
N GLY A 242 -6.59 -10.55 5.26
CA GLY A 242 -5.46 -11.36 5.67
C GLY A 242 -5.62 -12.86 5.42
N ARG A 243 -6.62 -13.30 4.63
CA ARG A 243 -6.90 -14.73 4.41
C ARG A 243 -5.79 -15.47 3.69
N ALA A 244 -5.00 -14.80 2.87
CA ALA A 244 -3.86 -15.39 2.19
C ALA A 244 -2.64 -15.41 3.12
N VAL A 245 -2.60 -16.41 3.99
CA VAL A 245 -1.53 -16.69 4.94
C VAL A 245 -1.11 -18.15 4.84
N GLY A 246 0.16 -18.38 4.52
CA GLY A 246 0.80 -19.67 4.43
C GLY A 246 2.02 -19.75 5.35
N GLN A 247 2.93 -20.69 5.06
CA GLN A 247 4.15 -20.88 5.84
C GLN A 247 5.38 -20.20 5.22
N THR A 248 5.29 -19.81 3.94
CA THR A 248 6.37 -19.15 3.20
C THR A 248 5.82 -17.94 2.44
N PHE A 249 6.71 -17.05 2.04
CA PHE A 249 6.37 -15.91 1.19
C PHE A 249 5.67 -16.35 -0.10
N GLU A 250 6.26 -17.32 -0.80
CA GLU A 250 5.74 -17.84 -2.07
C GLU A 250 4.33 -18.40 -1.89
N GLY A 251 4.12 -19.20 -0.83
CA GLY A 251 2.81 -19.77 -0.51
C GLY A 251 1.76 -18.70 -0.22
N ASN A 252 2.12 -17.61 0.46
CA ASN A 252 1.23 -16.47 0.71
C ASN A 252 0.84 -15.78 -0.59
N VAL A 253 1.80 -15.54 -1.47
CA VAL A 253 1.60 -14.90 -2.77
C VAL A 253 0.72 -15.78 -3.67
N GLU A 254 0.98 -17.07 -3.75
CA GLU A 254 0.18 -18.00 -4.56
C GLU A 254 -1.27 -18.07 -4.08
N LEU A 255 -1.49 -18.11 -2.75
CA LEU A 255 -2.84 -18.03 -2.18
C LEU A 255 -3.53 -16.71 -2.54
N ALA A 256 -2.80 -15.60 -2.44
CA ALA A 256 -3.36 -14.30 -2.81
C ALA A 256 -3.73 -14.23 -4.28
N ILE A 257 -2.87 -14.71 -5.19
CA ILE A 257 -3.16 -14.76 -6.64
C ILE A 257 -4.38 -15.63 -6.92
N ALA A 258 -4.52 -16.78 -6.23
CA ALA A 258 -5.64 -17.69 -6.44
C ALA A 258 -7.00 -17.06 -6.07
N GLU A 259 -7.02 -16.11 -5.14
CA GLU A 259 -8.24 -15.38 -4.73
C GLU A 259 -8.64 -14.26 -5.71
N HIS A 260 -7.77 -13.88 -6.68
CA HIS A 260 -8.07 -12.82 -7.64
C HIS A 260 -9.17 -13.26 -8.60
N GLY A 261 -10.39 -12.77 -8.36
CA GLY A 261 -11.58 -13.00 -9.16
C GLY A 261 -12.01 -11.80 -10.01
N GLY A 262 -13.20 -11.86 -10.58
CA GLY A 262 -13.77 -10.77 -11.37
C GLY A 262 -12.86 -10.33 -12.50
N THR A 263 -12.55 -9.05 -12.56
CA THR A 263 -11.67 -8.43 -13.57
C THR A 263 -10.24 -8.99 -13.53
N ALA A 264 -9.76 -9.43 -12.38
CA ALA A 264 -8.40 -9.96 -12.22
C ALA A 264 -8.28 -11.47 -12.53
N GLN A 265 -9.41 -12.17 -12.67
CA GLN A 265 -9.43 -13.62 -12.91
C GLN A 265 -8.64 -14.08 -14.14
N PRO A 266 -8.61 -13.37 -15.29
CA PRO A 266 -7.78 -13.77 -16.41
C PRO A 266 -6.27 -13.80 -16.09
N SER A 267 -5.76 -12.83 -15.33
CA SER A 267 -4.35 -12.76 -14.91
C SER A 267 -4.02 -13.87 -13.90
N ALA A 268 -4.92 -14.16 -12.96
CA ALA A 268 -4.76 -15.28 -12.05
C ALA A 268 -4.70 -16.63 -12.81
N ALA A 269 -5.56 -16.83 -13.81
CA ALA A 269 -5.54 -18.01 -14.66
C ALA A 269 -4.26 -18.11 -15.50
N ALA A 270 -3.78 -16.99 -16.05
CA ALA A 270 -2.53 -16.94 -16.79
C ALA A 270 -1.33 -17.32 -15.90
N TYR A 271 -1.26 -16.82 -14.67
CA TYR A 271 -0.24 -17.24 -13.70
C TYR A 271 -0.29 -18.75 -13.44
N GLN A 272 -1.50 -19.32 -13.21
CA GLN A 272 -1.63 -20.76 -12.96
C GLN A 272 -1.13 -21.62 -14.13
N ALA A 273 -1.22 -21.10 -15.35
CA ALA A 273 -0.76 -21.79 -16.57
C ALA A 273 0.75 -21.67 -16.84
N LEU A 274 1.48 -20.85 -16.09
CA LEU A 274 2.92 -20.69 -16.22
C LEU A 274 3.68 -22.00 -15.95
N SER A 275 4.85 -22.14 -16.57
CA SER A 275 5.84 -23.14 -16.16
C SER A 275 6.33 -22.86 -14.73
N GLN A 276 6.84 -23.89 -14.05
CA GLN A 276 7.40 -23.69 -12.71
C GLN A 276 8.55 -22.69 -12.74
N ALA A 277 9.41 -22.75 -13.75
CA ALA A 277 10.52 -21.81 -13.90
C ALA A 277 10.05 -20.34 -14.00
N ASP A 278 9.00 -20.08 -14.79
CA ASP A 278 8.45 -18.72 -14.89
C ASP A 278 7.76 -18.27 -13.60
N LYS A 279 7.11 -19.19 -12.87
CA LYS A 279 6.56 -18.90 -11.54
C LYS A 279 7.68 -18.54 -10.56
N ASP A 280 8.76 -19.30 -10.54
CA ASP A 280 9.91 -19.04 -9.66
C ASP A 280 10.52 -17.67 -9.95
N LEU A 281 10.69 -17.30 -11.23
CA LEU A 281 11.15 -15.96 -11.62
C LEU A 281 10.22 -14.87 -11.14
N MET A 282 8.90 -15.02 -11.35
CA MET A 282 7.91 -14.03 -10.92
C MET A 282 7.86 -13.91 -9.38
N LEU A 283 7.95 -15.00 -8.65
CA LEU A 283 7.98 -15.00 -7.19
C LEU A 283 9.25 -14.33 -6.66
N ALA A 284 10.41 -14.58 -7.30
CA ALA A 284 11.66 -13.90 -6.97
C ALA A 284 11.55 -12.38 -7.18
N PHE A 285 10.94 -11.94 -8.27
CA PHE A 285 10.63 -10.52 -8.49
C PHE A 285 9.73 -9.96 -7.38
N MET A 286 8.63 -10.63 -7.05
CA MET A 286 7.71 -10.17 -6.01
C MET A 286 8.35 -10.16 -4.63
N ALA A 287 9.26 -11.09 -4.33
CA ALA A 287 10.04 -11.11 -3.11
C ALA A 287 11.03 -9.94 -3.01
N SER A 288 11.42 -9.34 -4.13
CA SER A 288 12.27 -8.15 -4.13
C SER A 288 11.53 -6.86 -3.76
N LEU A 289 10.19 -6.84 -3.82
CA LEU A 289 9.38 -5.66 -3.55
C LEU A 289 9.36 -5.33 -2.05
N GLY A 290 10.11 -4.30 -1.67
CA GLY A 290 10.28 -3.86 -0.29
C GLY A 290 11.54 -4.37 0.39
N ARG A 291 12.40 -5.09 -0.33
CA ARG A 291 13.73 -5.41 0.16
C ARG A 291 14.63 -4.17 0.08
N THR A 292 15.42 -3.95 1.10
CA THR A 292 16.47 -2.93 1.08
C THR A 292 17.54 -3.34 0.07
N GLU A 293 18.05 -2.38 -0.71
CA GLU A 293 19.21 -2.65 -1.57
C GLU A 293 20.35 -3.25 -0.75
N PHE A 294 20.96 -4.29 -1.28
CA PHE A 294 22.02 -5.07 -0.63
C PHE A 294 21.61 -5.94 0.57
N ASP A 295 20.37 -5.94 1.00
CA ASP A 295 19.85 -6.88 1.99
C ASP A 295 19.39 -8.16 1.29
N TRP A 296 20.32 -9.06 1.02
CA TRP A 296 20.10 -10.25 0.22
C TRP A 296 19.42 -11.39 0.98
N ASP A 297 19.72 -11.50 2.26
CA ASP A 297 19.12 -12.52 3.11
C ASP A 297 17.80 -12.06 3.76
N THR A 298 17.39 -10.82 3.49
CA THR A 298 16.14 -10.21 3.97
C THR A 298 16.02 -10.10 5.50
N ASN A 299 17.17 -10.00 6.19
CA ASN A 299 17.18 -9.89 7.65
C ASN A 299 17.08 -8.44 8.16
N ASN A 300 16.97 -7.44 7.27
CA ASN A 300 16.99 -5.99 7.50
C ASN A 300 18.33 -5.47 8.07
N SER A 301 19.39 -6.21 7.92
CA SER A 301 20.77 -5.78 8.13
C SER A 301 21.51 -5.86 6.81
N ILE A 302 22.51 -5.02 6.62
CA ILE A 302 23.44 -5.13 5.50
C ILE A 302 24.80 -5.43 6.12
N ASP A 303 25.22 -6.68 6.05
CA ASP A 303 26.36 -7.19 6.77
C ASP A 303 27.21 -8.20 5.98
N GLU A 304 28.05 -8.97 6.66
CA GLU A 304 28.97 -9.89 6.00
C GLU A 304 28.24 -11.03 5.25
N PHE A 305 27.02 -11.38 5.62
CA PHE A 305 26.25 -12.40 4.91
C PHE A 305 25.81 -11.87 3.53
N ASP A 306 25.35 -10.63 3.45
CA ASP A 306 25.01 -9.99 2.19
C ASP A 306 26.25 -9.85 1.30
N TRP A 307 27.37 -9.48 1.89
CA TRP A 307 28.64 -9.40 1.18
C TRP A 307 29.03 -10.73 0.53
N PHE A 308 28.80 -11.87 1.17
CA PHE A 308 29.10 -13.18 0.59
C PHE A 308 28.28 -13.49 -0.66
N PHE A 309 27.06 -12.96 -0.77
CA PHE A 309 26.26 -13.06 -1.99
C PHE A 309 26.78 -12.14 -3.09
N LEU A 310 27.30 -10.97 -2.75
CA LEU A 310 27.82 -10.00 -3.69
C LEU A 310 29.17 -10.33 -4.27
N LEU A 311 30.04 -10.89 -3.45
CA LEU A 311 31.43 -11.14 -3.82
C LEU A 311 31.59 -11.96 -5.13
N PRO A 312 30.78 -13.01 -5.40
CA PRO A 312 30.84 -13.75 -6.67
C PRO A 312 30.38 -12.95 -7.89
N LEU A 313 29.60 -11.87 -7.66
CA LEU A 313 29.00 -11.05 -8.72
C LEU A 313 29.89 -9.88 -9.14
N MET A 314 30.93 -9.60 -8.36
CA MET A 314 31.89 -8.54 -8.70
C MET A 314 32.67 -8.94 -9.97
N THR A 315 32.37 -8.27 -11.05
CA THR A 315 32.93 -8.56 -12.36
C THR A 315 34.01 -7.54 -12.78
N GLY A 316 34.09 -6.42 -12.06
CA GLY A 316 34.97 -5.31 -12.39
C GLY A 316 34.44 -4.47 -13.55
N PRO A 317 35.18 -3.43 -13.95
CA PRO A 317 34.68 -2.37 -14.84
C PRO A 317 34.42 -2.80 -16.30
N GLU A 318 34.70 -4.03 -16.67
CA GLU A 318 34.36 -4.60 -17.97
C GLU A 318 34.06 -6.09 -17.76
N PRO A 319 32.79 -6.49 -17.57
CA PRO A 319 32.45 -7.86 -17.26
C PRO A 319 32.78 -8.80 -18.42
N SER A 320 33.45 -9.88 -18.10
CA SER A 320 33.64 -10.99 -19.05
C SER A 320 32.32 -11.79 -19.25
N VAL A 321 31.39 -11.64 -18.32
CA VAL A 321 30.03 -12.20 -18.35
C VAL A 321 29.10 -11.09 -17.89
N PRO A 322 28.22 -10.56 -18.76
CA PRO A 322 27.25 -9.55 -18.35
C PRO A 322 26.35 -10.07 -17.24
N VAL A 323 26.02 -9.23 -16.27
CA VAL A 323 24.99 -9.52 -15.27
C VAL A 323 23.69 -9.75 -16.00
N THR A 324 23.08 -10.93 -15.82
CA THR A 324 21.79 -11.23 -16.44
C THR A 324 20.67 -10.61 -15.58
N PRO A 325 19.53 -10.22 -16.16
CA PRO A 325 18.40 -9.67 -15.40
C PRO A 325 17.87 -10.57 -14.28
N ASP A 326 18.17 -11.85 -14.32
CA ASP A 326 17.73 -12.84 -13.33
C ASP A 326 18.72 -13.04 -12.18
N ASP A 327 19.91 -12.51 -12.32
CA ASP A 327 20.92 -12.64 -11.31
C ASP A 327 20.64 -11.70 -10.13
N VAL A 328 21.00 -12.15 -8.94
CA VAL A 328 21.02 -11.31 -7.75
C VAL A 328 21.83 -10.02 -8.02
N GLY A 329 22.85 -10.07 -8.87
CA GLY A 329 23.61 -8.93 -9.34
C GLY A 329 22.79 -7.88 -10.10
N ALA A 330 21.77 -8.25 -10.86
CA ALA A 330 20.92 -7.28 -11.56
C ALA A 330 20.14 -6.37 -10.59
N ILE A 331 19.88 -6.82 -9.38
CA ILE A 331 19.25 -6.01 -8.33
C ILE A 331 20.29 -5.06 -7.71
N GLY A 332 21.55 -5.43 -7.72
CA GLY A 332 22.65 -4.67 -7.18
C GLY A 332 23.32 -3.72 -8.18
N ASP A 333 23.13 -3.91 -9.48
CA ASP A 333 23.62 -3.04 -10.56
C ASP A 333 22.85 -1.70 -10.51
N LEU A 334 23.36 -0.77 -9.74
CA LEU A 334 22.67 0.48 -9.38
C LEU A 334 22.68 1.51 -10.50
N ASP A 335 23.71 1.54 -11.30
CA ASP A 335 23.83 2.47 -12.42
C ASP A 335 23.41 1.85 -13.76
N GLN A 336 23.06 0.54 -13.74
CA GLN A 336 22.50 -0.20 -14.86
C GLN A 336 23.44 -0.26 -16.08
N ASP A 337 24.72 -0.32 -15.82
CA ASP A 337 25.73 -0.42 -16.89
C ASP A 337 26.04 -1.89 -17.26
N GLY A 338 25.47 -2.85 -16.52
CA GLY A 338 25.55 -4.29 -16.76
C GLY A 338 26.72 -4.98 -16.08
N ASP A 339 27.37 -4.27 -15.16
CA ASP A 339 28.37 -4.88 -14.29
C ASP A 339 28.12 -4.63 -12.80
N PHE A 340 28.94 -5.19 -11.95
CA PHE A 340 28.93 -4.96 -10.52
C PHE A 340 30.36 -4.57 -10.11
N ASP A 341 30.59 -3.28 -9.97
CA ASP A 341 31.93 -2.77 -9.80
C ASP A 341 32.13 -1.91 -8.53
N LEU A 342 33.03 -0.93 -8.59
CA LEU A 342 33.33 -0.05 -7.48
C LEU A 342 32.20 0.94 -7.16
N VAL A 343 31.26 1.19 -8.08
CA VAL A 343 30.12 2.07 -7.85
C VAL A 343 29.16 1.40 -6.87
N GLU A 344 28.82 0.14 -7.12
CA GLU A 344 27.97 -0.68 -6.26
C GLU A 344 28.65 -0.98 -4.94
N PHE A 345 29.93 -1.35 -4.97
CA PHE A 345 30.71 -1.55 -3.74
C PHE A 345 30.76 -0.30 -2.87
N GLY A 346 30.97 0.86 -3.47
CA GLY A 346 30.92 2.14 -2.75
C GLY A 346 29.52 2.46 -2.20
N SER A 347 28.48 2.00 -2.87
CA SER A 347 27.08 2.12 -2.42
C SER A 347 26.78 1.18 -1.27
N LEU A 348 27.20 -0.08 -1.35
CA LEU A 348 27.13 -1.05 -0.27
C LEU A 348 27.81 -0.53 1.01
N GLN A 349 29.03 0.01 0.87
CA GLN A 349 29.76 0.54 2.02
C GLN A 349 29.03 1.68 2.74
N ARG A 350 28.24 2.50 2.01
CA ARG A 350 27.47 3.59 2.61
C ARG A 350 26.29 3.13 3.44
N VAL A 351 25.75 1.97 3.15
CA VAL A 351 24.56 1.41 3.82
C VAL A 351 24.89 0.25 4.76
N TRP A 352 26.19 -0.07 4.91
CA TRP A 352 26.66 -1.14 5.78
C TRP A 352 26.21 -0.93 7.22
N THR A 353 25.46 -1.88 7.76
CA THR A 353 24.94 -1.88 9.13
C THR A 353 25.65 -2.90 10.04
N GLY A 354 26.38 -3.83 9.46
CA GLY A 354 27.17 -4.82 10.18
C GLY A 354 28.39 -4.22 10.91
N GLN A 355 28.84 -4.89 11.97
CA GLN A 355 30.06 -4.54 12.71
C GLN A 355 31.24 -5.32 12.22
#